data_d2df5778c6aefe6d61eb2e31ff6cdfd0
#
_entry.id   d2df5778c6aefe6d61eb2e31ff6cdfd0
#
_cell.length_a   1.000
_cell.length_b   1.000
_cell.length_c   1.000
_cell.angle_alpha   90.00
_cell.angle_beta   90.00
_cell.angle_gamma   90.00
#
_symmetry.space_group_name_H-M   'P 1'
#
loop_
_entity.id
_entity.type
_entity.pdbx_description
1 polymer ?
#
loop_
_entity_poly.entity_id
_entity_poly.type
_entity_poly.pdbx_seq_one_letter_code
_entity_poly.pdbx_strand_id
1 'polypeptide(L)'
;MTMNKALLALALGFALTACSNTEQAADSAAEATDAAAEAQVAADAAAATGDAPAADAAQAAADSAASAADAAAISADAAAAAGTATGADAAADAAEHAADAAGQAQSSAEKAAASGEVKK
;
A
#
# COMPACT_ATOMS: atom_id res chain seq x y z
N MET A 1 42.43 -12.39 -17.29
CA MET A 1 41.09 -12.68 -17.88
C MET A 1 40.01 -12.98 -16.83
N THR A 2 40.22 -12.79 -15.55
CA THR A 2 39.26 -13.09 -14.45
C THR A 2 38.46 -11.88 -13.99
N MET A 3 38.89 -10.65 -14.25
CA MET A 3 38.19 -9.43 -13.84
C MET A 3 36.82 -9.23 -14.53
N ASN A 4 36.71 -9.60 -15.80
CA ASN A 4 35.45 -9.43 -16.54
C ASN A 4 34.32 -10.35 -16.04
N LYS A 5 34.65 -11.55 -15.52
CA LYS A 5 33.66 -12.49 -14.97
C LYS A 5 33.14 -12.02 -13.60
N ALA A 6 34.00 -11.40 -12.79
CA ALA A 6 33.59 -10.84 -11.50
C ALA A 6 32.67 -9.61 -11.67
N LEU A 7 32.96 -8.76 -12.65
CA LEU A 7 32.12 -7.61 -12.99
C LEU A 7 30.75 -8.05 -13.56
N LEU A 8 30.73 -9.11 -14.37
CA LEU A 8 29.47 -9.66 -14.90
C LEU A 8 28.59 -10.28 -13.78
N ALA A 9 29.22 -11.01 -12.85
CA ALA A 9 28.52 -11.58 -11.70
C ALA A 9 27.96 -10.50 -10.77
N LEU A 10 28.72 -9.41 -10.58
CA LEU A 10 28.26 -8.27 -9.79
C LEU A 10 27.08 -7.55 -10.46
N ALA A 11 27.14 -7.35 -11.78
CA ALA A 11 26.06 -6.74 -12.53
C ALA A 11 24.77 -7.59 -12.54
N LEU A 12 24.90 -8.93 -12.63
CA LEU A 12 23.74 -9.83 -12.51
C LEU A 12 23.16 -9.84 -11.08
N GLY A 13 24.00 -9.74 -10.05
CA GLY A 13 23.54 -9.66 -8.67
C GLY A 13 22.70 -8.40 -8.41
N PHE A 14 23.13 -7.26 -8.92
CA PHE A 14 22.35 -6.01 -8.81
C PHE A 14 21.06 -6.03 -9.64
N ALA A 15 21.03 -6.67 -10.79
CA ALA A 15 19.82 -6.79 -11.60
C ALA A 15 18.75 -7.66 -10.92
N LEU A 16 19.16 -8.73 -10.24
CA LEU A 16 18.26 -9.63 -9.52
C LEU A 16 17.65 -8.97 -8.27
N THR A 17 18.42 -8.19 -7.53
CA THR A 17 17.91 -7.45 -6.37
C THR A 17 16.94 -6.33 -6.79
N ALA A 18 17.19 -5.64 -7.89
CA ALA A 18 16.28 -4.62 -8.41
C ALA A 18 14.93 -5.23 -8.84
N CYS A 19 14.92 -6.44 -9.41
CA CYS A 19 13.68 -7.12 -9.78
C CYS A 19 12.84 -7.54 -8.55
N SER A 20 13.47 -8.07 -7.50
CA SER A 20 12.76 -8.48 -6.28
C SER A 20 12.12 -7.29 -5.55
N ASN A 21 12.80 -6.15 -5.51
CA ASN A 21 12.29 -4.95 -4.88
C ASN A 21 11.12 -4.34 -5.67
N THR A 22 11.13 -4.46 -6.99
CA THR A 22 10.01 -4.03 -7.83
C THR A 22 8.77 -4.92 -7.60
N GLU A 23 8.95 -6.24 -7.48
CA GLU A 23 7.86 -7.15 -7.13
C GLU A 23 7.29 -6.84 -5.74
N GLN A 24 8.14 -6.66 -4.74
CA GLN A 24 7.72 -6.28 -3.39
C GLN A 24 6.92 -4.98 -3.39
N ALA A 25 7.38 -3.95 -4.10
CA ALA A 25 6.67 -2.68 -4.21
C ALA A 25 5.31 -2.82 -4.92
N ALA A 26 5.23 -3.67 -5.94
CA ALA A 26 3.97 -3.94 -6.64
C ALA A 26 2.98 -4.71 -5.77
N ASP A 27 3.45 -5.69 -5.00
CA ASP A 27 2.63 -6.44 -4.04
C ASP A 27 2.08 -5.52 -2.94
N SER A 28 2.93 -4.64 -2.39
CA SER A 28 2.50 -3.63 -1.40
C SER A 28 1.47 -2.67 -1.96
N ALA A 29 1.60 -2.25 -3.22
CA ALA A 29 0.61 -1.39 -3.87
C ALA A 29 -0.74 -2.12 -4.09
N ALA A 30 -0.70 -3.41 -4.40
CA ALA A 30 -1.90 -4.24 -4.51
C ALA A 30 -2.61 -4.38 -3.15
N GLU A 31 -1.86 -4.70 -2.08
CA GLU A 31 -2.40 -4.77 -0.71
C GLU A 31 -3.04 -3.45 -0.28
N ALA A 32 -2.40 -2.32 -0.55
CA ALA A 32 -2.94 -1.01 -0.24
C ALA A 32 -4.25 -0.73 -0.99
N THR A 33 -4.34 -1.17 -2.24
CA THR A 33 -5.55 -1.01 -3.07
C THR A 33 -6.70 -1.87 -2.53
N ASP A 34 -6.41 -3.10 -2.14
CA ASP A 34 -7.41 -3.99 -1.53
C ASP A 34 -7.90 -3.42 -0.19
N ALA A 35 -6.99 -2.93 0.66
CA ALA A 35 -7.34 -2.28 1.92
C ALA A 35 -8.22 -1.03 1.72
N ALA A 36 -7.97 -0.24 0.68
CA ALA A 36 -8.79 0.91 0.34
C ALA A 36 -10.20 0.50 -0.12
N ALA A 37 -10.31 -0.56 -0.92
CA ALA A 37 -11.60 -1.08 -1.36
C ALA A 37 -12.42 -1.63 -0.18
N GLU A 38 -11.81 -2.36 0.74
CA GLU A 38 -12.47 -2.87 1.95
C GLU A 38 -12.89 -1.73 2.90
N ALA A 39 -12.07 -0.69 3.04
CA ALA A 39 -12.43 0.50 3.80
C ALA A 39 -13.66 1.21 3.22
N GLN A 40 -13.78 1.28 1.89
CA GLN A 40 -14.97 1.85 1.24
C GLN A 40 -16.22 0.99 1.49
N VAL A 41 -16.09 -0.33 1.42
CA VAL A 41 -17.21 -1.24 1.76
C VAL A 41 -17.68 -1.03 3.22
N ALA A 42 -16.75 -0.84 4.15
CA ALA A 42 -17.07 -0.53 5.55
C ALA A 42 -17.75 0.84 5.69
N ALA A 43 -17.32 1.85 4.94
CA ALA A 43 -17.97 3.17 4.93
C ALA A 43 -19.40 3.10 4.40
N ASP A 44 -19.63 2.36 3.31
CA ASP A 44 -20.97 2.15 2.74
C ASP A 44 -21.89 1.40 3.73
N ALA A 45 -21.35 0.41 4.43
CA ALA A 45 -22.08 -0.31 5.48
C ALA A 45 -22.44 0.62 6.64
N ALA A 46 -21.52 1.46 7.10
CA ALA A 46 -21.77 2.45 8.14
C ALA A 46 -22.87 3.43 7.73
N ALA A 47 -22.82 3.93 6.50
CA ALA A 47 -23.86 4.82 5.96
C ALA A 47 -25.25 4.16 5.94
N ALA A 48 -25.32 2.87 5.66
CA ALA A 48 -26.57 2.11 5.66
C ALA A 48 -27.20 1.95 7.06
N THR A 49 -26.42 2.13 8.15
CA THR A 49 -26.96 2.07 9.52
C THR A 49 -27.81 3.26 9.90
N GLY A 50 -27.64 4.41 9.25
CA GLY A 50 -28.28 5.69 9.58
C GLY A 50 -27.64 6.41 10.78
N ASP A 51 -26.55 5.91 11.33
CA ASP A 51 -25.74 6.60 12.35
C ASP A 51 -24.75 7.55 11.63
N ALA A 52 -25.11 8.82 11.48
CA ALA A 52 -24.32 9.78 10.73
C ALA A 52 -22.87 9.94 11.27
N PRO A 53 -22.62 10.04 12.60
CA PRO A 53 -21.25 10.09 13.12
C PRO A 53 -20.40 8.87 12.75
N ALA A 54 -20.98 7.66 12.75
CA ALA A 54 -20.26 6.44 12.36
C ALA A 54 -19.97 6.43 10.86
N ALA A 55 -20.94 6.85 10.04
CA ALA A 55 -20.77 6.97 8.60
C ALA A 55 -19.67 7.99 8.23
N ASP A 56 -19.68 9.17 8.84
CA ASP A 56 -18.68 10.21 8.61
C ASP A 56 -17.26 9.74 9.01
N ALA A 57 -17.14 9.05 10.15
CA ALA A 57 -15.86 8.51 10.61
C ALA A 57 -15.36 7.39 9.69
N ALA A 58 -16.22 6.50 9.24
CA ALA A 58 -15.87 5.43 8.31
C ALA A 58 -15.48 5.98 6.93
N GLN A 59 -16.18 7.00 6.42
CA GLN A 59 -15.83 7.65 5.16
C GLN A 59 -14.48 8.34 5.23
N ALA A 60 -14.20 9.09 6.30
CA ALA A 60 -12.91 9.75 6.47
C ALA A 60 -11.75 8.74 6.53
N ALA A 61 -11.98 7.57 7.12
CA ALA A 61 -11.00 6.49 7.14
C ALA A 61 -10.83 5.85 5.73
N ALA A 62 -11.91 5.66 4.98
CA ALA A 62 -11.85 5.16 3.60
C ALA A 62 -11.08 6.13 2.67
N ASP A 63 -11.30 7.43 2.80
CA ASP A 63 -10.57 8.45 2.04
C ASP A 63 -9.06 8.43 2.38
N SER A 64 -8.73 8.16 3.65
CA SER A 64 -7.33 8.00 4.09
C SER A 64 -6.70 6.74 3.51
N ALA A 65 -7.43 5.62 3.44
CA ALA A 65 -6.97 4.39 2.84
C ALA A 65 -6.73 4.56 1.32
N ALA A 66 -7.62 5.24 0.62
CA ALA A 66 -7.47 5.54 -0.80
C ALA A 66 -6.23 6.40 -1.07
N SER A 67 -5.99 7.43 -0.26
CA SER A 67 -4.80 8.28 -0.38
C SER A 67 -3.50 7.50 -0.12
N ALA A 68 -3.52 6.55 0.80
CA ALA A 68 -2.38 5.69 1.08
C ALA A 68 -2.15 4.69 -0.07
N ALA A 69 -3.20 4.15 -0.68
CA ALA A 69 -3.10 3.29 -1.86
C ALA A 69 -2.49 4.02 -3.06
N ASP A 70 -2.87 5.27 -3.30
CA ASP A 70 -2.26 6.12 -4.33
C ASP A 70 -0.76 6.33 -4.06
N ALA A 71 -0.37 6.57 -2.80
CA ALA A 71 1.03 6.72 -2.42
C ALA A 71 1.83 5.43 -2.64
N ALA A 72 1.24 4.27 -2.33
CA ALA A 72 1.87 2.98 -2.58
C ALA A 72 2.07 2.72 -4.08
N ALA A 73 1.09 3.04 -4.92
CA ALA A 73 1.18 2.91 -6.37
C ALA A 73 2.28 3.80 -6.96
N ILE A 74 2.37 5.07 -6.53
CA ILE A 74 3.43 5.99 -6.94
C ILE A 74 4.81 5.46 -6.54
N SER A 75 4.93 4.88 -5.34
CA SER A 75 6.18 4.31 -4.85
C SER A 75 6.57 3.05 -5.64
N ALA A 76 5.60 2.22 -6.03
CA ALA A 76 5.83 1.05 -6.88
C ALA A 76 6.32 1.45 -8.29
N ASP A 77 5.74 2.49 -8.88
CA ASP A 77 6.20 3.06 -10.15
C ASP A 77 7.63 3.61 -10.03
N ALA A 78 7.95 4.25 -8.90
CA ALA A 78 9.30 4.74 -8.63
C ALA A 78 10.31 3.58 -8.46
N ALA A 79 9.93 2.47 -7.83
CA ALA A 79 10.77 1.28 -7.72
C ALA A 79 11.04 0.67 -9.10
N ALA A 80 10.03 0.59 -9.96
CA ALA A 80 10.16 0.08 -11.33
C ALA A 80 11.04 0.99 -12.21
N ALA A 81 11.01 2.29 -12.00
CA ALA A 81 11.81 3.28 -12.74
C ALA A 81 13.21 3.48 -12.16
N ALA A 82 13.53 2.92 -11.00
CA ALA A 82 14.81 3.13 -10.34
C ALA A 82 15.96 2.52 -11.13
N GLY A 83 16.97 3.33 -11.42
CA GLY A 83 18.17 2.90 -12.14
C GLY A 83 19.23 2.21 -11.25
N THR A 84 18.97 2.11 -9.94
CA THR A 84 19.89 1.52 -8.96
C THR A 84 19.13 0.65 -7.95
N ALA A 85 19.80 -0.39 -7.44
CA ALA A 85 19.23 -1.25 -6.41
C ALA A 85 18.81 -0.47 -5.16
N THR A 86 19.62 0.46 -4.70
CA THR A 86 19.33 1.30 -3.53
C THR A 86 18.10 2.20 -3.76
N GLY A 87 17.91 2.69 -4.99
CA GLY A 87 16.71 3.47 -5.33
C GLY A 87 15.45 2.61 -5.35
N ALA A 88 15.55 1.39 -5.84
CA ALA A 88 14.46 0.42 -5.82
C ALA A 88 14.11 -0.03 -4.40
N ASP A 89 15.11 -0.27 -3.54
CA ASP A 89 14.91 -0.57 -2.11
C ASP A 89 14.12 0.54 -1.41
N ALA A 90 14.61 1.78 -1.51
CA ALA A 90 13.97 2.91 -0.85
C ALA A 90 12.53 3.13 -1.32
N ALA A 91 12.26 2.89 -2.60
CA ALA A 91 10.91 3.00 -3.14
C ALA A 91 10.02 1.82 -2.71
N ALA A 92 10.57 0.61 -2.58
CA ALA A 92 9.83 -0.54 -2.05
C ALA A 92 9.46 -0.35 -0.58
N ASP A 93 10.40 0.13 0.24
CA ASP A 93 10.13 0.49 1.64
C ASP A 93 9.01 1.54 1.75
N ALA A 94 9.02 2.55 0.87
CA ALA A 94 7.99 3.57 0.85
C ALA A 94 6.61 3.00 0.45
N ALA A 95 6.57 2.04 -0.47
CA ALA A 95 5.33 1.35 -0.85
C ALA A 95 4.77 0.52 0.31
N GLU A 96 5.63 -0.20 1.03
CA GLU A 96 5.26 -0.99 2.20
C GLU A 96 4.69 -0.10 3.32
N HIS A 97 5.34 1.01 3.65
CA HIS A 97 4.81 1.96 4.63
C HIS A 97 3.45 2.54 4.23
N ALA A 98 3.25 2.79 2.96
CA ALA A 98 1.97 3.27 2.46
C ALA A 98 0.89 2.18 2.52
N ALA A 99 1.22 0.92 2.25
CA ALA A 99 0.31 -0.22 2.41
C ALA A 99 -0.10 -0.42 3.88
N ASP A 100 0.85 -0.33 4.82
CA ASP A 100 0.56 -0.36 6.25
C ASP A 100 -0.41 0.76 6.66
N ALA A 101 -0.23 1.96 6.13
CA ALA A 101 -1.12 3.09 6.40
C ALA A 101 -2.55 2.83 5.85
N ALA A 102 -2.66 2.22 4.67
CA ALA A 102 -3.95 1.84 4.10
C ALA A 102 -4.66 0.79 4.97
N GLY A 103 -3.96 -0.25 5.43
CA GLY A 103 -4.49 -1.27 6.33
C GLY A 103 -4.94 -0.71 7.69
N GLN A 104 -4.23 0.24 8.24
CA GLN A 104 -4.65 0.93 9.48
C GLN A 104 -5.92 1.76 9.26
N ALA A 105 -6.01 2.43 8.13
CA ALA A 105 -7.18 3.21 7.77
C ALA A 105 -8.40 2.30 7.51
N GLN A 106 -8.23 1.17 6.82
CA GLN A 106 -9.25 0.13 6.68
C GLN A 106 -9.78 -0.33 8.05
N SER A 107 -8.89 -0.72 8.96
CA SER A 107 -9.28 -1.14 10.31
C SER A 107 -10.06 -0.07 11.08
N SER A 108 -9.77 1.21 10.81
CA SER A 108 -10.47 2.34 11.41
C SER A 108 -11.88 2.50 10.81
N ALA A 109 -12.05 2.30 9.51
CA ALA A 109 -13.33 2.30 8.84
C ALA A 109 -14.24 1.18 9.35
N GLU A 110 -13.71 -0.03 9.47
CA GLU A 110 -14.44 -1.20 10.01
C GLU A 110 -14.90 -0.99 11.45
N LYS A 111 -14.03 -0.42 12.30
CA LYS A 111 -14.39 -0.10 13.69
C LYS A 111 -15.48 0.97 13.76
N ALA A 112 -15.42 1.98 12.90
CA ALA A 112 -16.44 3.02 12.83
C ALA A 112 -17.78 2.42 12.38
N ALA A 113 -17.78 1.55 11.35
CA ALA A 113 -18.97 0.84 10.88
C ALA A 113 -19.60 -0.01 12.00
N ALA A 114 -18.78 -0.83 12.69
CA ALA A 114 -19.25 -1.67 13.80
C ALA A 114 -19.84 -0.85 14.95
N SER A 115 -19.34 0.36 15.22
CA SER A 115 -19.89 1.23 16.27
C SER A 115 -21.27 1.78 15.93
N GLY A 116 -21.58 1.96 14.65
CA GLY A 116 -22.91 2.35 14.18
C GLY A 116 -23.96 1.25 14.32
N GLU A 117 -23.56 -0.01 14.16
CA GLU A 117 -24.46 -1.17 14.31
C GLU A 117 -24.89 -1.42 15.77
N VAL A 118 -24.00 -1.18 16.73
CA VAL A 118 -24.28 -1.43 18.17
C VAL A 118 -25.33 -0.47 18.77
N LYS A 119 -25.56 0.67 18.14
CA LYS A 119 -26.50 1.69 18.65
C LYS A 119 -27.97 1.44 18.26
N LYS A 120 -28.25 0.39 17.49
CA LYS A 120 -29.62 -0.05 17.15
C LYS A 120 -30.14 -1.04 18.18
#